data_a82317d0b98b574b1b182f516148777c
#
_entry.id   a82317d0b98b574b1b182f516148777c
#
_cell.length_a   1.000
_cell.length_b   1.000
_cell.length_c   1.000
_cell.angle_alpha   90.00
_cell.angle_beta   90.00
_cell.angle_gamma   90.00
#
_symmetry.space_group_name_H-M   'P 1'
#
loop_
_entity.id
_entity.type
_entity.pdbx_description
1 polymer ?
#
loop_
_entity_poly.entity_id
_entity_poly.type
_entity_poly.pdbx_seq_one_letter_code
_entity_poly.pdbx_strand_id
1 'polypeptide(L)'
;MKGFDPEFQDLDQYIRVITARIWEGRRIDDIRRYYSDPCTVETPSSVSTTVEEVVSGTRATLATFPDRRLLAEDIIVSGDEDGGFLSSHRLISPMTHLGDGEFGAPSGRKVHVRTIADCVCKDNRVVHEWLVRDEAAIARAIGIEPRALAQTWLDQSGGWDKPVAGPAPSGYRSHISSAAPARAYAGAIEDFAHGGNPAALAYDEAVHHIGPGGATCYGRDETAGFWRALFGTLRVKSFTVEHLALNSGGGRADRLALRWRAQTLHQGESPDAGRYGPATGRPVEIMGINHVELLHGKVLREWVLVDDVALWMQVLTARA
;
A
#
# COMPACT_ATOMS: atom_id res chain seq x y z
N MET A 1 -20.34 -0.74 17.66
CA MET A 1 -20.18 -1.65 16.51
C MET A 1 -20.57 -3.07 16.93
N LYS A 2 -21.47 -3.71 16.22
CA LYS A 2 -21.92 -5.06 16.50
C LYS A 2 -20.77 -6.06 16.35
N GLY A 3 -20.60 -6.98 17.30
CA GLY A 3 -19.54 -7.98 17.31
C GLY A 3 -18.19 -7.51 17.82
N PHE A 4 -18.02 -6.21 18.13
CA PHE A 4 -16.77 -5.66 18.70
C PHE A 4 -16.86 -5.52 20.21
N ASP A 5 -15.71 -5.58 20.87
CA ASP A 5 -15.61 -5.33 22.31
C ASP A 5 -16.21 -3.97 22.67
N PRO A 6 -16.94 -3.84 23.79
CA PRO A 6 -17.62 -2.59 24.18
C PRO A 6 -16.70 -1.38 24.40
N GLU A 7 -15.40 -1.60 24.54
CA GLU A 7 -14.42 -0.53 24.67
C GLU A 7 -14.22 0.27 23.38
N PHE A 8 -14.59 -0.28 22.21
CA PHE A 8 -14.41 0.35 20.91
C PHE A 8 -15.67 1.09 20.46
N GLN A 9 -15.59 2.40 20.35
CA GLN A 9 -16.68 3.26 19.95
C GLN A 9 -16.93 3.20 18.44
N ASP A 10 -15.84 3.18 17.65
CA ASP A 10 -15.86 3.15 16.19
C ASP A 10 -14.63 2.41 15.62
N LEU A 11 -14.61 2.24 14.31
CA LEU A 11 -13.55 1.52 13.62
C LEU A 11 -12.20 2.26 13.64
N ASP A 12 -12.20 3.60 13.62
CA ASP A 12 -10.96 4.38 13.74
C ASP A 12 -10.29 4.12 15.10
N GLN A 13 -11.07 4.19 16.18
CA GLN A 13 -10.55 3.87 17.51
C GLN A 13 -10.08 2.41 17.62
N TYR A 14 -10.88 1.46 17.09
CA TYR A 14 -10.52 0.04 17.10
C TYR A 14 -9.13 -0.17 16.49
N ILE A 15 -8.91 0.25 15.24
CA ILE A 15 -7.64 0.06 14.53
C ILE A 15 -6.48 0.75 15.24
N ARG A 16 -6.65 1.98 15.73
CA ARG A 16 -5.58 2.68 16.48
C ARG A 16 -5.19 1.93 17.73
N VAL A 17 -6.18 1.47 18.49
CA VAL A 17 -5.93 0.81 19.78
C VAL A 17 -5.29 -0.55 19.57
N ILE A 18 -5.79 -1.40 18.66
CA ILE A 18 -5.18 -2.72 18.45
C ILE A 18 -3.77 -2.60 17.86
N THR A 19 -3.55 -1.65 16.93
CA THR A 19 -2.21 -1.36 16.40
C THR A 19 -1.26 -0.95 17.52
N ALA A 20 -1.66 0.00 18.38
CA ALA A 20 -0.83 0.41 19.50
C ALA A 20 -0.56 -0.73 20.49
N ARG A 21 -1.56 -1.56 20.82
CA ARG A 21 -1.39 -2.71 21.72
C ARG A 21 -0.39 -3.71 21.19
N ILE A 22 -0.52 -4.11 19.93
CA ILE A 22 0.31 -5.14 19.32
C ILE A 22 1.74 -4.63 19.13
N TRP A 23 1.90 -3.50 18.43
CA TRP A 23 3.25 -3.08 17.96
C TRP A 23 3.94 -2.12 18.90
N GLU A 24 3.27 -1.07 19.42
CA GLU A 24 3.88 -0.14 20.38
C GLU A 24 4.02 -0.79 21.75
N GLY A 25 3.01 -1.55 22.18
CA GLY A 25 3.02 -2.32 23.44
C GLY A 25 3.82 -3.60 23.40
N ARG A 26 4.37 -3.98 22.23
CA ARG A 26 5.15 -5.22 22.02
C ARG A 26 4.38 -6.49 22.38
N ARG A 27 3.05 -6.47 22.30
CA ARG A 27 2.19 -7.61 22.60
C ARG A 27 1.89 -8.39 21.31
N ILE A 28 2.94 -8.91 20.67
CA ILE A 28 2.85 -9.54 19.35
C ILE A 28 1.89 -10.74 19.35
N ASP A 29 1.78 -11.45 20.47
CA ASP A 29 0.83 -12.56 20.63
C ASP A 29 -0.64 -12.14 20.59
N ASP A 30 -0.95 -10.84 20.81
CA ASP A 30 -2.31 -10.30 20.65
C ASP A 30 -2.76 -10.29 19.16
N ILE A 31 -1.86 -10.48 18.20
CA ILE A 31 -2.24 -10.74 16.80
C ILE A 31 -3.24 -11.90 16.74
N ARG A 32 -3.03 -12.99 17.49
CA ARG A 32 -3.96 -14.13 17.57
C ARG A 32 -5.33 -13.77 18.13
N ARG A 33 -5.44 -12.69 18.89
CA ARG A 33 -6.72 -12.15 19.38
C ARG A 33 -7.44 -11.31 18.35
N TYR A 34 -6.70 -10.46 17.63
CA TYR A 34 -7.26 -9.44 16.74
C TYR A 34 -7.22 -9.79 15.26
N TYR A 35 -6.65 -10.92 14.87
CA TYR A 35 -6.73 -11.47 13.52
C TYR A 35 -7.49 -12.77 13.55
N SER A 36 -8.24 -13.07 12.50
CA SER A 36 -8.92 -14.36 12.36
C SER A 36 -7.93 -15.47 11.98
N ASP A 37 -8.34 -16.71 12.13
CA ASP A 37 -7.63 -17.85 11.58
C ASP A 37 -8.66 -18.75 10.86
N PRO A 38 -8.62 -18.86 9.54
CA PRO A 38 -7.65 -18.25 8.61
C PRO A 38 -7.78 -16.73 8.50
N CYS A 39 -6.68 -16.08 8.13
CA CYS A 39 -6.61 -14.67 7.79
C CYS A 39 -5.73 -14.49 6.56
N THR A 40 -6.23 -13.80 5.55
CA THR A 40 -5.41 -13.46 4.38
C THR A 40 -4.77 -12.11 4.57
N VAL A 41 -3.45 -12.03 4.48
CA VAL A 41 -2.69 -10.78 4.35
C VAL A 41 -1.98 -10.80 3.00
N GLU A 42 -2.45 -9.97 2.08
CA GLU A 42 -1.88 -9.82 0.75
C GLU A 42 -1.00 -8.59 0.66
N THR A 43 0.25 -8.78 0.23
CA THR A 43 1.16 -7.70 -0.16
C THR A 43 1.43 -7.77 -1.67
N PRO A 44 2.09 -6.78 -2.29
CA PRO A 44 2.52 -6.88 -3.68
C PRO A 44 3.42 -8.08 -3.98
N SER A 45 4.16 -8.61 -2.98
CA SER A 45 5.14 -9.68 -3.17
C SER A 45 4.81 -10.99 -2.45
N SER A 46 3.82 -11.02 -1.57
CA SER A 46 3.53 -12.21 -0.76
C SER A 46 2.05 -12.33 -0.38
N VAL A 47 1.66 -13.53 0.04
CA VAL A 47 0.35 -13.81 0.64
C VAL A 47 0.55 -14.70 1.85
N SER A 48 0.12 -14.23 3.02
CA SER A 48 -0.03 -15.04 4.24
C SER A 48 -1.49 -15.46 4.38
N THR A 49 -1.73 -16.69 4.83
CA THR A 49 -3.08 -17.26 4.93
C THR A 49 -3.47 -17.68 6.35
N THR A 50 -2.51 -17.64 7.28
CA THR A 50 -2.69 -18.00 8.67
C THR A 50 -2.24 -16.90 9.61
N VAL A 51 -2.83 -16.87 10.81
CA VAL A 51 -2.42 -15.92 11.86
C VAL A 51 -0.98 -16.14 12.30
N GLU A 52 -0.47 -17.38 12.24
CA GLU A 52 0.91 -17.70 12.63
C GLU A 52 1.94 -17.13 11.64
N GLU A 53 1.62 -17.10 10.35
CA GLU A 53 2.46 -16.43 9.35
C GLU A 53 2.53 -14.92 9.62
N VAL A 54 1.43 -14.28 10.00
CA VAL A 54 1.40 -12.86 10.39
C VAL A 54 2.26 -12.61 11.64
N VAL A 55 2.15 -13.46 12.67
CA VAL A 55 2.99 -13.39 13.88
C VAL A 55 4.46 -13.55 13.53
N SER A 56 4.79 -14.56 12.72
CA SER A 56 6.18 -14.86 12.32
C SER A 56 6.78 -13.71 11.53
N GLY A 57 6.08 -13.18 10.52
CA GLY A 57 6.53 -12.02 9.71
C GLY A 57 6.72 -10.77 10.57
N THR A 58 5.82 -10.53 11.54
CA THR A 58 5.96 -9.41 12.47
C THR A 58 7.22 -9.56 13.35
N ARG A 59 7.48 -10.75 13.85
CA ARG A 59 8.71 -11.02 14.63
C ARG A 59 9.97 -10.87 13.80
N ALA A 60 9.98 -11.35 12.56
CA ALA A 60 11.09 -11.17 11.63
C ALA A 60 11.39 -9.68 11.38
N THR A 61 10.35 -8.88 11.10
CA THR A 61 10.50 -7.43 10.94
C THR A 61 11.06 -6.77 12.21
N LEU A 62 10.62 -7.18 13.40
CA LEU A 62 11.13 -6.64 14.67
C LEU A 62 12.54 -7.13 15.00
N ALA A 63 12.97 -8.28 14.50
CA ALA A 63 14.37 -8.71 14.61
C ALA A 63 15.30 -7.79 13.80
N THR A 64 14.88 -7.39 12.61
CA THR A 64 15.63 -6.46 11.75
C THR A 64 15.56 -5.00 12.24
N PHE A 65 14.36 -4.57 12.72
CA PHE A 65 14.06 -3.21 13.17
C PHE A 65 13.47 -3.21 14.59
N PRO A 66 14.26 -3.47 15.65
CA PRO A 66 13.74 -3.69 17.00
C PRO A 66 13.06 -2.45 17.62
N ASP A 67 13.45 -1.26 17.20
CA ASP A 67 12.87 0.01 17.64
C ASP A 67 11.70 0.51 16.78
N ARG A 68 11.25 -0.30 15.79
CA ARG A 68 10.15 0.06 14.89
C ARG A 68 8.91 0.50 15.65
N ARG A 69 8.33 1.61 15.21
CA ARG A 69 7.03 2.13 15.64
C ARG A 69 6.06 2.19 14.48
N LEU A 70 4.76 2.09 14.77
CA LEU A 70 3.68 2.26 13.80
C LEU A 70 2.82 3.47 14.20
N LEU A 71 3.16 4.62 13.67
CA LEU A 71 2.46 5.87 14.00
C LEU A 71 1.36 6.14 12.97
N ALA A 72 0.11 6.16 13.43
CA ALA A 72 -1.04 6.42 12.58
C ALA A 72 -1.04 7.86 12.07
N GLU A 73 -0.87 8.05 10.74
CA GLU A 73 -1.04 9.34 10.10
C GLU A 73 -2.52 9.63 9.81
N ASP A 74 -3.24 8.64 9.26
CA ASP A 74 -4.66 8.76 8.96
C ASP A 74 -5.35 7.40 8.87
N ILE A 75 -6.67 7.37 9.15
CA ILE A 75 -7.53 6.22 8.97
C ILE A 75 -8.78 6.68 8.23
N ILE A 76 -9.08 6.03 7.10
CA ILE A 76 -10.28 6.27 6.30
C ILE A 76 -11.14 5.03 6.38
N VAL A 77 -12.35 5.18 6.89
CA VAL A 77 -13.24 4.06 7.17
C VAL A 77 -14.36 3.97 6.15
N SER A 78 -14.83 2.76 5.89
CA SER A 78 -15.97 2.48 5.01
C SER A 78 -16.65 1.17 5.40
N GLY A 79 -17.77 0.89 4.75
CA GLY A 79 -18.56 -0.30 5.01
C GLY A 79 -19.51 -0.12 6.19
N ASP A 80 -20.16 -1.20 6.55
CA ASP A 80 -21.20 -1.26 7.57
C ASP A 80 -21.25 -2.64 8.24
N GLU A 81 -22.19 -2.82 9.16
CA GLU A 81 -22.37 -4.09 9.88
C GLU A 81 -22.81 -5.25 8.96
N ASP A 82 -23.50 -4.96 7.86
CA ASP A 82 -24.01 -5.98 6.92
C ASP A 82 -22.98 -6.37 5.86
N GLY A 83 -22.23 -5.38 5.34
CA GLY A 83 -21.24 -5.56 4.28
C GLY A 83 -19.82 -5.78 4.77
N GLY A 84 -19.59 -5.66 6.07
CA GLY A 84 -18.28 -5.65 6.70
C GLY A 84 -17.64 -4.25 6.70
N PHE A 85 -16.94 -3.94 7.78
CA PHE A 85 -16.18 -2.71 7.92
C PHE A 85 -14.81 -2.83 7.25
N LEU A 86 -14.34 -1.75 6.63
CA LEU A 86 -12.96 -1.63 6.15
C LEU A 86 -12.32 -0.36 6.70
N SER A 87 -11.12 -0.51 7.26
CA SER A 87 -10.23 0.60 7.59
C SER A 87 -9.08 0.66 6.60
N SER A 88 -8.89 1.77 5.93
CA SER A 88 -7.67 2.08 5.18
C SER A 88 -6.76 2.91 6.08
N HIS A 89 -5.67 2.31 6.56
CA HIS A 89 -4.81 2.84 7.61
C HIS A 89 -3.45 3.22 7.05
N ARG A 90 -3.16 4.52 6.97
CA ARG A 90 -1.84 5.05 6.61
C ARG A 90 -0.99 5.25 7.84
N LEU A 91 0.19 4.66 7.82
CA LEU A 91 1.17 4.63 8.90
C LEU A 91 2.50 5.21 8.43
N ILE A 92 3.21 5.91 9.33
CA ILE A 92 4.64 6.16 9.21
C ILE A 92 5.38 5.36 10.28
N SER A 93 6.41 4.65 9.87
CA SER A 93 7.25 3.85 10.77
C SER A 93 8.65 4.42 10.83
N PRO A 94 9.00 5.16 11.90
CA PRO A 94 10.39 5.42 12.26
C PRO A 94 11.00 4.14 12.85
N MET A 95 12.20 3.78 12.39
CA MET A 95 12.93 2.59 12.82
C MET A 95 14.42 2.69 12.49
N THR A 96 15.24 1.81 13.06
CA THR A 96 16.68 1.74 12.79
C THR A 96 17.03 0.32 12.37
N HIS A 97 17.81 0.18 11.28
CA HIS A 97 18.26 -1.12 10.78
C HIS A 97 19.39 -1.66 11.67
N LEU A 98 19.03 -2.43 12.69
CA LEU A 98 19.92 -2.92 13.76
C LEU A 98 20.12 -4.44 13.78
N GLY A 99 19.32 -5.20 13.06
CA GLY A 99 19.42 -6.67 13.00
C GLY A 99 19.59 -7.17 11.57
N ASP A 100 20.11 -8.39 11.46
CA ASP A 100 20.15 -9.12 10.20
C ASP A 100 18.73 -9.49 9.73
N GLY A 101 18.52 -9.59 8.42
CA GLY A 101 17.24 -9.97 7.87
C GLY A 101 17.19 -9.86 6.35
N GLU A 102 15.99 -9.71 5.81
CA GLU A 102 15.74 -9.61 4.36
C GLU A 102 16.49 -8.44 3.70
N PHE A 103 16.89 -7.42 4.46
CA PHE A 103 17.67 -6.28 3.99
C PHE A 103 19.19 -6.44 4.17
N GLY A 104 19.66 -7.63 4.58
CA GLY A 104 21.08 -7.93 4.82
C GLY A 104 21.55 -7.52 6.20
N ALA A 105 22.88 -7.36 6.36
CA ALA A 105 23.51 -7.03 7.62
C ALA A 105 23.13 -5.63 8.14
N PRO A 106 23.07 -5.43 9.47
CA PRO A 106 22.64 -4.18 10.07
C PRO A 106 23.51 -2.99 9.63
N SER A 107 22.87 -1.95 9.13
CA SER A 107 23.57 -0.72 8.67
C SER A 107 23.66 0.35 9.75
N GLY A 108 22.92 0.26 10.84
CA GLY A 108 22.76 1.30 11.85
C GLY A 108 22.01 2.56 11.37
N ARG A 109 21.47 2.55 10.15
CA ARG A 109 20.81 3.73 9.57
C ARG A 109 19.36 3.83 10.02
N LYS A 110 18.91 5.06 10.22
CA LYS A 110 17.50 5.37 10.48
C LYS A 110 16.69 5.33 9.19
N VAL A 111 15.51 4.78 9.30
CA VAL A 111 14.55 4.62 8.22
C VAL A 111 13.21 5.25 8.63
N HIS A 112 12.55 5.91 7.70
CA HIS A 112 11.16 6.31 7.80
C HIS A 112 10.42 5.71 6.62
N VAL A 113 9.52 4.78 6.90
CA VAL A 113 8.77 4.08 5.85
C VAL A 113 7.28 4.25 6.05
N ARG A 114 6.55 4.51 4.95
CA ARG A 114 5.09 4.48 4.95
C ARG A 114 4.56 3.11 4.60
N THR A 115 3.45 2.80 5.21
CA THR A 115 2.63 1.63 4.91
C THR A 115 1.18 2.08 4.84
N ILE A 116 0.42 1.55 3.89
CA ILE A 116 -1.04 1.64 3.93
C ILE A 116 -1.59 0.22 3.97
N ALA A 117 -2.45 -0.04 4.95
CA ALA A 117 -3.11 -1.31 5.16
C ALA A 117 -4.63 -1.12 5.10
N ASP A 118 -5.26 -1.84 4.17
CA ASP A 118 -6.71 -1.94 4.04
C ASP A 118 -7.16 -3.20 4.78
N CYS A 119 -7.77 -3.04 5.96
CA CYS A 119 -8.17 -4.15 6.82
C CYS A 119 -9.69 -4.33 6.82
N VAL A 120 -10.18 -5.48 6.40
CA VAL A 120 -11.57 -5.89 6.61
C VAL A 120 -11.71 -6.36 8.04
N CYS A 121 -12.59 -5.68 8.80
CA CYS A 121 -12.80 -5.94 10.22
C CYS A 121 -14.20 -6.48 10.47
N LYS A 122 -14.29 -7.62 11.16
CA LYS A 122 -15.55 -8.26 11.54
C LYS A 122 -15.38 -8.98 12.87
N ASP A 123 -16.40 -8.91 13.72
CA ASP A 123 -16.45 -9.63 15.00
C ASP A 123 -15.14 -9.47 15.81
N ASN A 124 -14.71 -8.20 15.95
CA ASN A 124 -13.52 -7.82 16.70
C ASN A 124 -12.19 -8.35 16.13
N ARG A 125 -12.16 -8.72 14.84
CA ARG A 125 -10.98 -9.28 14.18
C ARG A 125 -10.75 -8.68 12.81
N VAL A 126 -9.48 -8.55 12.41
CA VAL A 126 -9.07 -8.38 11.03
C VAL A 126 -9.20 -9.75 10.36
N VAL A 127 -9.98 -9.83 9.31
CA VAL A 127 -10.28 -11.10 8.60
C VAL A 127 -9.60 -11.16 7.23
N HIS A 128 -9.22 -10.01 6.68
CA HIS A 128 -8.47 -9.87 5.44
C HIS A 128 -7.73 -8.54 5.45
N GLU A 129 -6.53 -8.50 4.92
CA GLU A 129 -5.71 -7.30 4.84
C GLU A 129 -5.02 -7.22 3.48
N TRP A 130 -5.08 -6.05 2.83
CA TRP A 130 -4.22 -5.67 1.72
C TRP A 130 -3.24 -4.63 2.23
N LEU A 131 -1.94 -4.91 2.11
CA LEU A 131 -0.90 -4.07 2.68
C LEU A 131 0.14 -3.71 1.63
N VAL A 132 0.40 -2.43 1.45
CA VAL A 132 1.52 -1.93 0.65
C VAL A 132 2.46 -1.17 1.57
N ARG A 133 3.70 -1.65 1.67
CA ARG A 133 4.82 -0.99 2.36
C ARG A 133 5.79 -0.45 1.31
N ASP A 134 6.36 0.72 1.56
CA ASP A 134 7.36 1.34 0.68
C ASP A 134 8.74 0.69 0.89
N GLU A 135 8.93 -0.52 0.34
CA GLU A 135 10.20 -1.24 0.45
C GLU A 135 11.36 -0.48 -0.18
N ALA A 136 11.08 0.30 -1.24
CA ALA A 136 12.10 1.12 -1.88
C ALA A 136 12.61 2.25 -0.96
N ALA A 137 11.77 2.82 -0.09
CA ALA A 137 12.22 3.80 0.89
C ALA A 137 13.14 3.17 1.93
N ILE A 138 12.84 1.94 2.38
CA ILE A 138 13.75 1.20 3.27
C ILE A 138 15.09 0.98 2.57
N ALA A 139 15.08 0.39 1.37
CA ALA A 139 16.30 0.10 0.62
C ALA A 139 17.19 1.34 0.47
N ARG A 140 16.63 2.44 -0.03
CA ARG A 140 17.39 3.69 -0.22
C ARG A 140 17.94 4.27 1.09
N ALA A 141 17.15 4.24 2.17
CA ALA A 141 17.58 4.75 3.47
C ALA A 141 18.77 3.98 4.01
N ILE A 142 18.85 2.67 3.79
CA ILE A 142 20.00 1.84 4.19
C ILE A 142 21.14 1.80 3.16
N GLY A 143 20.95 2.42 2.00
CA GLY A 143 21.99 2.56 0.96
C GLY A 143 21.98 1.44 -0.08
N ILE A 144 20.85 0.79 -0.29
CA ILE A 144 20.65 -0.25 -1.31
C ILE A 144 19.74 0.31 -2.40
N GLU A 145 20.12 0.13 -3.67
CA GLU A 145 19.22 0.43 -4.78
C GLU A 145 18.05 -0.56 -4.84
N PRO A 146 16.79 -0.11 -5.01
CA PRO A 146 15.63 -0.99 -5.04
C PRO A 146 15.73 -2.14 -6.03
N ARG A 147 16.31 -1.89 -7.21
CA ARG A 147 16.58 -2.93 -8.22
C ARG A 147 17.56 -3.99 -7.72
N ALA A 148 18.61 -3.57 -6.99
CA ALA A 148 19.60 -4.51 -6.45
C ALA A 148 18.99 -5.36 -5.33
N LEU A 149 18.14 -4.76 -4.48
CA LEU A 149 17.41 -5.50 -3.46
C LEU A 149 16.46 -6.52 -4.10
N ALA A 150 15.73 -6.13 -5.14
CA ALA A 150 14.84 -7.04 -5.87
C ALA A 150 15.61 -8.24 -6.47
N GLN A 151 16.79 -8.02 -7.02
CA GLN A 151 17.65 -9.11 -7.52
C GLN A 151 18.08 -10.03 -6.39
N THR A 152 18.51 -9.47 -5.25
CA THR A 152 18.90 -10.27 -4.07
C THR A 152 17.74 -11.14 -3.59
N TRP A 153 16.52 -10.61 -3.50
CA TRP A 153 15.36 -11.38 -3.07
C TRP A 153 14.96 -12.46 -4.07
N LEU A 154 15.06 -12.19 -5.37
CA LEU A 154 14.85 -13.21 -6.42
C LEU A 154 15.87 -14.35 -6.31
N ASP A 155 17.15 -14.03 -6.10
CA ASP A 155 18.20 -15.03 -5.96
C ASP A 155 17.98 -15.92 -4.73
N GLN A 156 17.51 -15.31 -3.62
CA GLN A 156 17.19 -16.04 -2.37
C GLN A 156 15.94 -16.92 -2.48
N SER A 157 14.91 -16.46 -3.20
CA SER A 157 13.64 -17.19 -3.36
C SER A 157 13.66 -18.18 -4.53
N GLY A 158 14.68 -18.14 -5.39
CA GLY A 158 14.73 -18.95 -6.61
C GLY A 158 13.84 -18.43 -7.75
N GLY A 159 13.37 -17.19 -7.67
CA GLY A 159 12.55 -16.53 -8.69
C GLY A 159 11.30 -15.85 -8.12
N TRP A 160 10.49 -15.29 -9.02
CA TRP A 160 9.20 -14.69 -8.66
C TRP A 160 8.12 -15.78 -8.59
N ASP A 161 7.62 -16.02 -7.40
CA ASP A 161 6.51 -16.96 -7.14
C ASP A 161 5.59 -16.40 -6.05
N LYS A 162 4.84 -15.33 -6.40
CA LYS A 162 3.80 -14.81 -5.50
C LYS A 162 2.55 -15.70 -5.59
N PRO A 163 2.10 -16.31 -4.48
CA PRO A 163 0.84 -17.04 -4.47
C PRO A 163 -0.34 -16.14 -4.87
N VAL A 164 -1.34 -16.72 -5.53
CA VAL A 164 -2.59 -16.02 -5.80
C VAL A 164 -3.37 -15.90 -4.49
N ALA A 165 -3.72 -14.68 -4.11
CA ALA A 165 -4.56 -14.46 -2.94
C ALA A 165 -5.94 -15.09 -3.16
N GLY A 166 -6.48 -15.69 -2.11
CA GLY A 166 -7.86 -16.17 -2.11
C GLY A 166 -8.86 -15.01 -2.28
N PRO A 167 -10.12 -15.30 -2.58
CA PRO A 167 -11.17 -14.30 -2.69
C PRO A 167 -11.33 -13.54 -1.37
N ALA A 168 -11.84 -12.32 -1.45
CA ALA A 168 -12.24 -11.55 -0.27
C ALA A 168 -13.21 -12.37 0.61
N PRO A 169 -13.25 -12.14 1.93
CA PRO A 169 -14.06 -12.94 2.86
C PRO A 169 -15.54 -12.97 2.47
N SER A 170 -16.18 -14.09 2.68
CA SER A 170 -17.64 -14.20 2.49
C SER A 170 -18.37 -13.18 3.38
N GLY A 171 -19.31 -12.44 2.77
CA GLY A 171 -20.04 -11.38 3.46
C GLY A 171 -19.36 -10.01 3.47
N TYR A 172 -18.12 -9.87 2.97
CA TYR A 172 -17.54 -8.56 2.69
C TYR A 172 -17.97 -8.09 1.31
N ARG A 173 -18.44 -6.85 1.25
CA ARG A 173 -18.71 -6.14 -0.01
C ARG A 173 -17.79 -4.95 -0.12
N SER A 174 -16.99 -4.94 -1.17
CA SER A 174 -16.10 -3.81 -1.46
C SER A 174 -16.91 -2.52 -1.58
N HIS A 175 -16.46 -1.48 -0.89
CA HIS A 175 -17.08 -0.16 -0.94
C HIS A 175 -16.49 0.64 -2.10
N ILE A 176 -17.38 1.07 -3.01
CA ILE A 176 -17.04 1.97 -4.13
C ILE A 176 -17.93 3.21 -4.02
N SER A 177 -17.36 4.28 -3.49
CA SER A 177 -18.07 5.55 -3.31
C SER A 177 -18.63 6.08 -4.64
N SER A 178 -19.89 6.49 -4.61
CA SER A 178 -20.54 7.17 -5.74
C SER A 178 -20.32 8.68 -5.75
N ALA A 179 -19.68 9.25 -4.72
CA ALA A 179 -19.43 10.68 -4.61
C ALA A 179 -18.58 11.21 -5.78
N ALA A 180 -19.01 12.32 -6.38
CA ALA A 180 -18.36 12.88 -7.56
C ALA A 180 -16.86 13.14 -7.41
N PRO A 181 -16.34 13.72 -6.29
CA PRO A 181 -14.90 13.92 -6.12
C PRO A 181 -14.12 12.60 -6.07
N ALA A 182 -14.68 11.57 -5.42
CA ALA A 182 -14.02 10.26 -5.33
C ALA A 182 -13.91 9.61 -6.70
N ARG A 183 -15.01 9.61 -7.46
CA ARG A 183 -15.03 9.06 -8.83
C ARG A 183 -14.12 9.82 -9.78
N ALA A 184 -14.08 11.15 -9.67
CA ALA A 184 -13.19 11.98 -10.48
C ALA A 184 -11.72 11.64 -10.22
N TYR A 185 -11.33 11.43 -8.95
CA TYR A 185 -9.98 11.02 -8.61
C TYR A 185 -9.67 9.61 -9.14
N ALA A 186 -10.52 8.61 -8.89
CA ALA A 186 -10.29 7.25 -9.37
C ALA A 186 -10.18 7.20 -10.90
N GLY A 187 -11.04 7.93 -11.63
CA GLY A 187 -10.98 8.07 -13.07
C GLY A 187 -9.69 8.76 -13.56
N ALA A 188 -9.16 9.71 -12.79
CA ALA A 188 -7.90 10.35 -13.13
C ALA A 188 -6.71 9.38 -13.03
N ILE A 189 -6.69 8.49 -12.02
CA ILE A 189 -5.63 7.47 -11.91
C ILE A 189 -5.73 6.47 -13.07
N GLU A 190 -6.94 6.04 -13.43
CA GLU A 190 -7.17 5.16 -14.57
C GLU A 190 -6.74 5.84 -15.90
N ASP A 191 -7.03 7.14 -16.08
CA ASP A 191 -6.61 7.90 -17.24
C ASP A 191 -5.08 8.01 -17.34
N PHE A 192 -4.38 8.30 -16.25
CA PHE A 192 -2.91 8.23 -16.21
C PHE A 192 -2.38 6.84 -16.58
N ALA A 193 -3.02 5.79 -16.10
CA ALA A 193 -2.63 4.41 -16.39
C ALA A 193 -2.73 4.07 -17.89
N HIS A 194 -3.64 4.75 -18.60
CA HIS A 194 -3.82 4.61 -20.05
C HIS A 194 -3.10 5.70 -20.87
N GLY A 195 -2.21 6.48 -20.25
CA GLY A 195 -1.35 7.46 -20.92
C GLY A 195 -1.98 8.84 -21.10
N GLY A 196 -3.12 9.11 -20.47
CA GLY A 196 -3.73 10.43 -20.42
C GLY A 196 -3.00 11.39 -19.47
N ASN A 197 -3.49 12.63 -19.40
CA ASN A 197 -2.99 13.64 -18.46
C ASN A 197 -4.14 14.44 -17.82
N PRO A 198 -4.84 13.87 -16.84
CA PRO A 198 -5.95 14.52 -16.15
C PRO A 198 -5.51 15.54 -15.09
N ALA A 199 -4.22 15.84 -14.94
CA ALA A 199 -3.68 16.61 -13.81
C ALA A 199 -4.39 17.94 -13.59
N ALA A 200 -4.65 18.71 -14.67
CA ALA A 200 -5.33 20.01 -14.57
C ALA A 200 -6.77 19.92 -14.04
N LEU A 201 -7.44 18.79 -14.27
CA LEU A 201 -8.82 18.55 -13.82
C LEU A 201 -8.88 18.01 -12.40
N ALA A 202 -8.03 17.05 -12.05
CA ALA A 202 -8.07 16.31 -10.79
C ALA A 202 -7.28 16.96 -9.66
N TYR A 203 -6.20 17.70 -9.96
CA TYR A 203 -5.26 18.19 -8.96
C TYR A 203 -5.31 19.70 -8.79
N ASP A 204 -5.12 20.17 -7.56
CA ASP A 204 -4.84 21.56 -7.25
C ASP A 204 -3.47 21.97 -7.84
N GLU A 205 -3.26 23.28 -8.09
CA GLU A 205 -1.96 23.77 -8.60
C GLU A 205 -0.83 23.54 -7.60
N ALA A 206 -1.15 23.64 -6.31
CA ALA A 206 -0.20 23.47 -5.21
C ALA A 206 -0.18 22.03 -4.68
N VAL A 207 -0.57 21.04 -5.49
CA VAL A 207 -0.57 19.64 -5.04
C VAL A 207 0.80 19.23 -4.51
N HIS A 208 0.79 18.53 -3.39
CA HIS A 208 1.94 17.87 -2.81
C HIS A 208 1.73 16.35 -2.91
N HIS A 209 2.48 15.71 -3.79
CA HIS A 209 2.45 14.27 -4.01
C HIS A 209 3.63 13.61 -3.28
N ILE A 210 3.33 12.58 -2.50
CA ILE A 210 4.29 11.76 -1.77
C ILE A 210 4.20 10.34 -2.34
N GLY A 211 5.20 9.96 -3.12
CA GLY A 211 5.27 8.69 -3.82
C GLY A 211 6.22 7.67 -3.16
N PRO A 212 6.32 6.48 -3.76
CA PRO A 212 7.19 5.40 -3.29
C PRO A 212 8.67 5.76 -3.40
N GLY A 213 9.47 5.12 -2.53
CA GLY A 213 10.91 5.37 -2.41
C GLY A 213 11.24 6.67 -1.68
N GLY A 214 10.28 7.25 -0.94
CA GLY A 214 10.40 8.54 -0.28
C GLY A 214 10.39 9.72 -1.25
N ALA A 215 9.97 9.52 -2.51
CA ALA A 215 9.89 10.58 -3.51
C ALA A 215 8.81 11.60 -3.17
N THR A 216 9.06 12.85 -3.49
CA THR A 216 8.14 13.96 -3.28
C THR A 216 8.08 14.79 -4.57
N CYS A 217 6.85 15.13 -5.00
CA CYS A 217 6.61 15.99 -6.16
C CYS A 217 5.74 17.17 -5.76
N TYR A 218 5.96 18.32 -6.36
CA TYR A 218 5.20 19.54 -6.11
C TYR A 218 4.56 20.04 -7.40
N GLY A 219 3.29 20.39 -7.31
CA GLY A 219 2.52 20.89 -8.44
C GLY A 219 2.13 19.81 -9.45
N ARG A 220 1.27 20.21 -10.38
CA ARG A 220 0.62 19.30 -11.34
C ARG A 220 1.61 18.63 -12.30
N ASP A 221 2.63 19.37 -12.75
CA ASP A 221 3.56 18.86 -13.77
C ASP A 221 4.47 17.75 -13.24
N GLU A 222 5.02 17.91 -12.02
CA GLU A 222 5.82 16.88 -11.38
C GLU A 222 4.96 15.67 -11.01
N THR A 223 3.74 15.89 -10.49
CA THR A 223 2.78 14.81 -10.19
C THR A 223 2.42 14.02 -11.45
N ALA A 224 2.11 14.70 -12.56
CA ALA A 224 1.87 14.04 -13.84
C ALA A 224 3.13 13.31 -14.35
N GLY A 225 4.31 13.88 -14.11
CA GLY A 225 5.61 13.26 -14.39
C GLY A 225 5.79 11.93 -13.65
N PHE A 226 5.42 11.89 -12.37
CA PHE A 226 5.45 10.65 -11.57
C PHE A 226 4.58 9.55 -12.19
N TRP A 227 3.30 9.86 -12.51
CA TRP A 227 2.39 8.89 -13.08
C TRP A 227 2.84 8.40 -14.47
N ARG A 228 3.33 9.32 -15.32
CA ARG A 228 3.93 8.95 -16.61
C ARG A 228 5.15 8.05 -16.45
N ALA A 229 5.99 8.32 -15.46
CA ALA A 229 7.16 7.47 -15.18
C ALA A 229 6.76 6.09 -14.68
N LEU A 230 5.73 5.99 -13.83
CA LEU A 230 5.22 4.71 -13.32
C LEU A 230 4.69 3.83 -14.45
N PHE A 231 3.84 4.37 -15.31
CA PHE A 231 3.18 3.59 -16.37
C PHE A 231 3.94 3.60 -17.72
N GLY A 232 4.99 4.41 -17.87
CA GLY A 232 5.64 4.66 -19.16
C GLY A 232 6.16 3.43 -19.89
N THR A 233 6.61 2.40 -19.16
CA THR A 233 7.03 1.11 -19.72
C THR A 233 6.10 -0.05 -19.32
N LEU A 234 5.00 0.25 -18.61
CA LEU A 234 4.01 -0.72 -18.15
C LEU A 234 2.70 -0.53 -18.93
N ARG A 235 2.59 -1.19 -20.07
CA ARG A 235 1.37 -1.15 -20.88
C ARG A 235 0.21 -1.83 -20.16
N VAL A 236 -0.76 -1.04 -19.74
CA VAL A 236 -1.94 -1.51 -18.99
C VAL A 236 -2.84 -2.36 -19.89
N LYS A 237 -3.24 -3.53 -19.38
CA LYS A 237 -4.19 -4.45 -20.00
C LYS A 237 -5.56 -4.37 -19.33
N SER A 238 -5.56 -4.23 -18.00
CA SER A 238 -6.76 -3.94 -17.23
C SER A 238 -6.39 -3.09 -16.02
N PHE A 239 -7.31 -2.22 -15.65
CA PHE A 239 -7.26 -1.41 -14.43
C PHE A 239 -8.55 -1.65 -13.65
N THR A 240 -8.43 -1.93 -12.35
CA THR A 240 -9.57 -2.23 -11.49
C THR A 240 -9.50 -1.40 -10.22
N VAL A 241 -10.56 -0.64 -9.95
CA VAL A 241 -10.77 -0.02 -8.65
C VAL A 241 -11.36 -1.08 -7.71
N GLU A 242 -10.59 -1.47 -6.71
CA GLU A 242 -11.00 -2.52 -5.76
C GLU A 242 -11.67 -1.95 -4.50
N HIS A 243 -11.33 -0.72 -4.12
CA HIS A 243 -11.92 0.00 -3.00
C HIS A 243 -11.84 1.51 -3.25
N LEU A 244 -12.89 2.24 -2.89
CA LEU A 244 -12.95 3.70 -3.00
C LEU A 244 -13.82 4.25 -1.89
N ALA A 245 -13.22 4.93 -0.92
CA ALA A 245 -13.94 5.55 0.19
C ALA A 245 -13.66 7.05 0.26
N LEU A 246 -14.68 7.83 0.63
CA LEU A 246 -14.58 9.26 0.89
C LEU A 246 -15.12 9.54 2.29
N ASN A 247 -14.29 10.12 3.15
CA ASN A 247 -14.70 10.62 4.46
C ASN A 247 -14.67 12.13 4.47
N SER A 248 -15.82 12.74 4.76
CA SER A 248 -16.03 14.19 4.81
C SER A 248 -16.50 14.64 6.18
N GLY A 249 -16.26 15.91 6.52
CA GLY A 249 -16.76 16.51 7.75
C GLY A 249 -15.75 16.52 8.90
N GLY A 250 -16.24 16.87 10.13
CA GLY A 250 -15.41 16.93 11.33
C GLY A 250 -14.40 18.08 11.35
N GLY A 251 -14.56 19.12 10.52
CA GLY A 251 -13.63 20.25 10.44
C GLY A 251 -12.27 19.90 9.78
N ARG A 252 -12.17 18.75 9.15
CA ARG A 252 -10.99 18.29 8.38
C ARG A 252 -11.25 18.40 6.88
N ALA A 253 -10.18 18.38 6.09
CA ALA A 253 -10.29 18.22 4.63
C ALA A 253 -11.03 16.91 4.30
N ASP A 254 -11.72 16.87 3.17
CA ASP A 254 -12.23 15.61 2.64
C ASP A 254 -11.06 14.68 2.35
N ARG A 255 -11.17 13.42 2.82
CA ARG A 255 -10.11 12.42 2.72
C ARG A 255 -10.63 11.22 1.95
N LEU A 256 -9.81 10.72 1.06
CA LEU A 256 -10.17 9.63 0.18
C LEU A 256 -9.12 8.51 0.27
N ALA A 257 -9.59 7.26 0.31
CA ALA A 257 -8.78 6.07 0.13
C ALA A 257 -9.19 5.37 -1.16
N LEU A 258 -8.20 5.01 -1.98
CA LEU A 258 -8.36 4.25 -3.22
C LEU A 258 -7.40 3.07 -3.20
N ARG A 259 -7.92 1.83 -3.30
CA ARG A 259 -7.11 0.66 -3.67
C ARG A 259 -7.45 0.26 -5.09
N TRP A 260 -6.41 0.00 -5.87
CA TRP A 260 -6.52 -0.36 -7.27
C TRP A 260 -5.51 -1.44 -7.66
N ARG A 261 -5.83 -2.14 -8.72
CA ARG A 261 -4.94 -3.14 -9.32
C ARG A 261 -4.85 -2.92 -10.82
N ALA A 262 -3.63 -3.05 -11.35
CA ALA A 262 -3.42 -3.02 -12.80
C ALA A 262 -2.67 -4.27 -13.25
N GLN A 263 -3.19 -4.94 -14.27
CA GLN A 263 -2.47 -5.97 -15.01
C GLN A 263 -1.79 -5.32 -16.20
N THR A 264 -0.48 -5.45 -16.29
CA THR A 264 0.31 -4.76 -17.30
C THR A 264 1.26 -5.72 -18.03
N LEU A 265 1.80 -5.25 -19.16
CA LEU A 265 2.99 -5.83 -19.76
C LEU A 265 4.14 -4.83 -19.68
N HIS A 266 5.31 -5.27 -19.23
CA HIS A 266 6.53 -4.47 -19.30
C HIS A 266 6.98 -4.35 -20.75
N GLN A 267 6.32 -3.46 -21.49
CA GLN A 267 6.37 -3.30 -22.91
C GLN A 267 6.10 -1.84 -23.25
N GLY A 268 7.10 -1.09 -23.53
CA GLY A 268 6.95 0.30 -23.90
C GLY A 268 8.26 0.85 -24.40
N GLU A 269 8.18 1.75 -25.34
CA GLU A 269 9.30 2.57 -25.78
C GLU A 269 9.22 3.88 -24.99
N SER A 270 9.98 3.98 -23.92
CA SER A 270 10.27 5.28 -23.31
C SER A 270 11.65 5.72 -23.78
N PRO A 271 11.81 6.96 -24.26
CA PRO A 271 13.11 7.49 -24.66
C PRO A 271 14.17 7.38 -23.55
N ASP A 272 13.73 7.40 -22.29
CA ASP A 272 14.56 7.37 -21.10
C ASP A 272 14.57 6.01 -20.39
N ALA A 273 14.24 4.90 -21.09
CA ALA A 273 14.13 3.53 -20.57
C ALA A 273 13.09 3.36 -19.45
N GLY A 274 12.29 4.39 -19.11
CA GLY A 274 11.27 4.37 -18.07
C GLY A 274 11.80 4.03 -16.66
N ARG A 275 10.91 4.00 -15.68
CA ARG A 275 11.25 3.71 -14.28
C ARG A 275 11.85 2.30 -14.07
N TYR A 276 11.45 1.32 -14.89
CA TYR A 276 11.82 -0.09 -14.75
C TYR A 276 12.75 -0.61 -15.86
N GLY A 277 13.46 0.29 -16.54
CA GLY A 277 14.44 -0.05 -17.56
C GLY A 277 13.83 -0.55 -18.87
N PRO A 278 14.66 -1.15 -19.76
CA PRO A 278 14.24 -1.61 -21.08
C PRO A 278 13.15 -2.69 -21.02
N ALA A 279 12.21 -2.64 -21.96
CA ALA A 279 11.09 -3.57 -22.06
C ALA A 279 11.52 -5.05 -22.07
N THR A 280 10.93 -5.85 -21.20
CA THR A 280 11.20 -7.29 -21.09
C THR A 280 10.09 -8.17 -21.68
N GLY A 281 8.93 -7.58 -22.01
CA GLY A 281 7.74 -8.28 -22.48
C GLY A 281 7.01 -9.08 -21.39
N ARG A 282 7.33 -8.86 -20.11
CA ARG A 282 6.80 -9.63 -18.99
C ARG A 282 5.46 -9.10 -18.52
N PRO A 283 4.56 -9.98 -18.04
CA PRO A 283 3.42 -9.54 -17.26
C PRO A 283 3.90 -8.97 -15.93
N VAL A 284 3.30 -7.84 -15.52
CA VAL A 284 3.57 -7.18 -14.24
C VAL A 284 2.22 -6.79 -13.64
N GLU A 285 1.98 -7.23 -12.42
CA GLU A 285 0.84 -6.81 -11.62
C GLU A 285 1.25 -5.68 -10.68
N ILE A 286 0.43 -4.64 -10.64
CA ILE A 286 0.57 -3.55 -9.69
C ILE A 286 -0.61 -3.59 -8.72
N MET A 287 -0.35 -3.62 -7.42
CA MET A 287 -1.31 -3.27 -6.38
C MET A 287 -0.92 -1.93 -5.82
N GLY A 288 -1.81 -0.94 -5.93
CA GLY A 288 -1.60 0.40 -5.41
C GLY A 288 -2.66 0.78 -4.39
N ILE A 289 -2.23 1.51 -3.34
CA ILE A 289 -3.14 2.13 -2.37
C ILE A 289 -2.78 3.61 -2.24
N ASN A 290 -3.77 4.47 -2.44
CA ASN A 290 -3.61 5.91 -2.38
C ASN A 290 -4.47 6.50 -1.26
N HIS A 291 -3.93 7.45 -0.50
CA HIS A 291 -4.69 8.36 0.35
C HIS A 291 -4.60 9.78 -0.19
N VAL A 292 -5.69 10.53 -0.13
CA VAL A 292 -5.74 11.89 -0.64
C VAL A 292 -6.45 12.82 0.34
N GLU A 293 -6.01 14.06 0.37
CA GLU A 293 -6.74 15.19 0.94
C GLU A 293 -7.22 16.09 -0.21
N LEU A 294 -8.51 16.41 -0.18
CA LEU A 294 -9.14 17.25 -1.20
C LEU A 294 -9.37 18.67 -0.70
N LEU A 295 -9.07 19.63 -1.56
CA LEU A 295 -9.44 21.03 -1.39
C LEU A 295 -10.38 21.42 -2.54
N HIS A 296 -11.62 21.82 -2.21
CA HIS A 296 -12.63 22.19 -3.21
C HIS A 296 -12.82 21.13 -4.30
N GLY A 297 -12.78 19.85 -3.90
CA GLY A 297 -12.95 18.72 -4.81
C GLY A 297 -11.72 18.36 -5.65
N LYS A 298 -10.59 19.04 -5.48
CA LYS A 298 -9.29 18.74 -6.12
C LYS A 298 -8.28 18.19 -5.13
N VAL A 299 -7.38 17.36 -5.60
CA VAL A 299 -6.30 16.79 -4.79
C VAL A 299 -5.30 17.86 -4.41
N LEU A 300 -5.18 18.15 -3.11
CA LEU A 300 -4.17 19.03 -2.54
C LEU A 300 -2.97 18.25 -2.02
N ARG A 301 -3.22 17.09 -1.38
CA ARG A 301 -2.16 16.16 -0.95
C ARG A 301 -2.51 14.76 -1.38
N GLU A 302 -1.50 14.02 -1.80
CA GLU A 302 -1.63 12.66 -2.27
C GLU A 302 -0.48 11.80 -1.73
N TRP A 303 -0.82 10.67 -1.16
CA TRP A 303 0.12 9.61 -0.80
C TRP A 303 -0.17 8.41 -1.66
N VAL A 304 0.79 8.02 -2.48
CA VAL A 304 0.69 6.85 -3.37
C VAL A 304 1.68 5.81 -2.90
N LEU A 305 1.20 4.62 -2.59
CA LEU A 305 2.06 3.48 -2.35
C LEU A 305 1.86 2.42 -3.42
N VAL A 306 2.95 2.10 -4.08
CA VAL A 306 3.20 0.88 -4.85
C VAL A 306 4.55 0.34 -4.38
N ASP A 307 4.74 -0.96 -4.41
CA ASP A 307 6.01 -1.55 -4.02
C ASP A 307 6.95 -1.67 -5.23
N ASP A 308 7.85 -0.70 -5.39
CA ASP A 308 8.82 -0.69 -6.47
C ASP A 308 9.75 -1.92 -6.46
N VAL A 309 10.05 -2.50 -5.28
CA VAL A 309 10.89 -3.70 -5.19
C VAL A 309 10.15 -4.89 -5.78
N ALA A 310 8.87 -5.07 -5.42
CA ALA A 310 8.03 -6.12 -6.01
C ALA A 310 7.84 -5.95 -7.52
N LEU A 311 7.73 -4.71 -8.02
CA LEU A 311 7.67 -4.44 -9.46
C LEU A 311 8.99 -4.80 -10.15
N TRP A 312 10.13 -4.45 -9.58
CA TRP A 312 11.44 -4.86 -10.09
C TRP A 312 11.61 -6.39 -10.08
N MET A 313 11.15 -7.11 -9.04
CA MET A 313 11.21 -8.57 -9.00
C MET A 313 10.47 -9.19 -10.19
N GLN A 314 9.27 -8.70 -10.50
CA GLN A 314 8.49 -9.18 -11.65
C GLN A 314 9.18 -8.88 -12.99
N VAL A 315 9.83 -7.74 -13.12
CA VAL A 315 10.56 -7.34 -14.33
C VAL A 315 11.84 -8.14 -14.51
N LEU A 316 12.57 -8.44 -13.43
CA LEU A 316 13.88 -9.09 -13.44
C LEU A 316 13.81 -10.62 -13.44
N THR A 317 12.69 -11.22 -13.00
CA THR A 317 12.58 -12.70 -12.88
C THR A 317 13.00 -13.41 -14.16
N ALA A 318 13.67 -14.55 -14.12
CA ALA A 318 14.10 -15.29 -15.31
C ALA A 318 12.89 -15.80 -16.13
N ARG A 319 12.99 -15.94 -17.44
CA ARG A 319 11.94 -16.63 -18.22
C ARG A 319 11.88 -18.09 -17.75
N ALA A 320 10.66 -18.51 -17.37
CA ALA A 320 10.41 -19.92 -17.13
C ALA A 320 10.56 -20.71 -18.43
#